data_2f33f5d1bee35fb4c23cdbdd0740fd36
#
_entry.id   2f33f5d1bee35fb4c23cdbdd0740fd36
#
_cell.length_a   1.000
_cell.length_b   1.000
_cell.length_c   1.000
_cell.angle_alpha   90.00
_cell.angle_beta   90.00
_cell.angle_gamma   90.00
#
_symmetry.space_group_name_H-M   'P 1'
#
loop_
_entity.id
_entity.type
_entity.pdbx_description
1 polymer ?
#
loop_
_entity_poly.entity_id
_entity_poly.type
_entity_poly.pdbx_seq_one_letter_code
_entity_poly.pdbx_strand_id
1 'polypeptide(L)'
;MKMITAIIKPFKLDDVREALSEIGIQGITVTEVKGFGRQKGHTELYRGAEYVVDFLPKVKLEVGVDDTLADRVIEVVSQAANTGKIGDGKIFVTDLHQAVRIRTGEAGIEAL
;
A
#
# COMPACT_ATOMS: atom_id res chain seq x y z
N MET A 1 -9.91 1.85 15.36
CA MET A 1 -8.64 1.73 14.60
C MET A 1 -8.88 1.09 13.25
N LYS A 2 -8.12 1.50 12.28
CA LYS A 2 -8.19 0.95 10.92
C LYS A 2 -6.82 0.46 10.48
N MET A 3 -6.80 -0.64 9.76
CA MET A 3 -5.63 -1.05 8.98
C MET A 3 -5.81 -0.57 7.56
N ILE A 4 -4.89 0.25 7.10
CA ILE A 4 -4.89 0.75 5.73
C ILE A 4 -3.80 0.01 4.97
N THR A 5 -4.21 -0.66 3.92
CA THR A 5 -3.32 -1.44 3.05
C THR A 5 -3.36 -0.82 1.66
N ALA A 6 -2.23 -0.38 1.17
CA ALA A 6 -2.12 0.19 -0.17
C ALA A 6 -1.23 -0.69 -1.04
N ILE A 7 -1.72 -1.04 -2.21
CA ILE A 7 -0.91 -1.73 -3.24
C ILE A 7 -0.59 -0.68 -4.29
N ILE A 8 0.68 -0.36 -4.45
CA ILE A 8 1.14 0.76 -5.27
C ILE A 8 2.25 0.34 -6.23
N LYS A 9 2.52 1.18 -7.21
CA LYS A 9 3.70 1.01 -8.07
C LYS A 9 4.97 1.20 -7.25
N PRO A 10 6.01 0.37 -7.45
CA PRO A 10 7.23 0.43 -6.64
C PRO A 10 7.89 1.80 -6.61
N PHE A 11 7.93 2.50 -7.74
CA PHE A 11 8.60 3.81 -7.81
C PHE A 11 7.84 4.92 -7.08
N LYS A 12 6.61 4.65 -6.61
CA LYS A 12 5.83 5.61 -5.83
C LYS A 12 6.02 5.46 -4.33
N LEU A 13 6.76 4.45 -3.89
CA LEU A 13 6.93 4.18 -2.46
C LEU A 13 7.50 5.39 -1.71
N ASP A 14 8.55 6.01 -2.22
CA ASP A 14 9.17 7.14 -1.54
C ASP A 14 8.23 8.35 -1.45
N ASP A 15 7.47 8.62 -2.51
CA ASP A 15 6.49 9.71 -2.52
C ASP A 15 5.40 9.47 -1.46
N VAL A 16 4.90 8.24 -1.38
CA VAL A 16 3.86 7.88 -0.40
C VAL A 16 4.40 7.95 1.02
N ARG A 17 5.59 7.40 1.26
CA ARG A 17 6.24 7.44 2.57
C ARG A 17 6.44 8.88 3.04
N GLU A 18 6.90 9.74 2.17
CA GLU A 18 7.13 11.16 2.47
C GLU A 18 5.81 11.88 2.79
N ALA A 19 4.78 11.65 1.98
CA ALA A 19 3.46 12.23 2.21
C ALA A 19 2.86 11.78 3.55
N LEU A 20 3.01 10.51 3.92
CA LEU A 20 2.56 10.00 5.21
C LEU A 20 3.34 10.62 6.37
N SER A 21 4.65 10.79 6.21
CA SER A 21 5.50 11.43 7.21
C SER A 21 5.05 12.86 7.50
N GLU A 22 4.64 13.60 6.48
CA GLU A 22 4.18 14.98 6.62
C GLU A 22 2.93 15.11 7.48
N ILE A 23 2.10 14.07 7.55
CA ILE A 23 0.91 14.07 8.42
C ILE A 23 1.14 13.31 9.73
N GLY A 24 2.40 13.05 10.07
CA GLY A 24 2.77 12.45 11.35
C GLY A 24 2.78 10.93 11.39
N ILE A 25 2.61 10.25 10.27
CA ILE A 25 2.68 8.79 10.19
C ILE A 25 4.12 8.39 9.92
N GLN A 26 4.75 7.72 10.89
CA GLN A 26 6.16 7.32 10.79
C GLN A 26 6.34 5.82 10.71
N GLY A 27 5.45 5.04 11.30
CA GLY A 27 5.53 3.59 11.29
C GLY A 27 4.71 3.00 10.16
N ILE A 28 5.38 2.46 9.16
CA ILE A 28 4.74 1.74 8.06
C ILE A 28 5.44 0.41 7.85
N THR A 29 4.70 -0.58 7.37
CA THR A 29 5.26 -1.88 6.97
C THR A 29 5.19 -2.00 5.47
N VAL A 30 6.30 -2.38 4.85
CA VAL A 30 6.41 -2.48 3.39
C VAL A 30 6.76 -3.90 3.01
N THR A 31 6.04 -4.45 2.04
CA THR A 31 6.28 -5.78 1.50
C THR A 31 6.34 -5.70 -0.02
N GLU A 32 7.36 -6.29 -0.60
CA GLU A 32 7.43 -6.46 -2.06
C GLU A 32 6.47 -7.57 -2.47
N VAL A 33 5.60 -7.27 -3.42
CA VAL A 33 4.57 -8.20 -3.88
C VAL A 33 4.50 -8.18 -5.41
N LYS A 34 3.77 -9.13 -5.96
CA LYS A 34 3.46 -9.15 -7.40
C LYS A 34 1.98 -8.96 -7.58
N GLY A 35 1.60 -8.06 -8.46
CA GLY A 35 0.23 -7.81 -8.81
C GLY A 35 -0.16 -8.51 -10.09
N PHE A 36 -1.35 -9.07 -10.09
CA PHE A 36 -2.01 -9.56 -11.29
C PHE A 36 -3.27 -8.72 -11.48
N GLY A 37 -3.45 -8.15 -12.66
CA GLY A 37 -4.60 -7.29 -12.89
C GLY A 37 -4.78 -6.92 -14.35
N ARG A 38 -5.55 -5.87 -14.58
CA ARG A 38 -5.90 -5.40 -15.94
C ARG A 38 -4.76 -4.68 -16.65
N GLN A 39 -3.57 -4.71 -16.11
CA GLN A 39 -2.42 -4.20 -16.82
C GLN A 39 -2.22 -5.07 -18.05
N LYS A 40 -2.36 -4.49 -19.21
CA LYS A 40 -1.92 -5.15 -20.43
C LYS A 40 -0.41 -5.16 -20.36
N GLY A 41 0.10 -6.27 -19.87
CA GLY A 41 1.49 -6.44 -19.68
C GLY A 41 2.22 -6.74 -20.95
N HIS A 42 3.43 -7.17 -20.80
CA HIS A 42 4.28 -7.57 -21.88
C HIS A 42 3.81 -8.89 -22.48
N THR A 43 3.86 -8.97 -23.80
CA THR A 43 3.77 -10.24 -24.48
C THR A 43 5.19 -10.74 -24.71
N GLU A 44 5.50 -11.93 -24.24
CA GLU A 44 6.79 -12.57 -24.46
C GLU A 44 6.63 -13.79 -25.35
N LEU A 45 7.62 -14.01 -26.22
CA LEU A 45 7.70 -15.21 -27.03
C LEU A 45 8.53 -16.27 -26.29
N TYR A 46 7.92 -17.43 -26.10
CA TYR A 46 8.61 -18.57 -25.54
C TYR A 46 8.30 -19.81 -26.38
N ARG A 47 9.32 -20.41 -26.96
CA ARG A 47 9.17 -21.58 -27.87
C ARG A 47 8.17 -21.33 -29.01
N GLY A 48 8.13 -20.09 -29.54
CA GLY A 48 7.23 -19.74 -30.63
C GLY A 48 5.79 -19.44 -30.22
N ALA A 49 5.47 -19.48 -28.93
CA ALA A 49 4.16 -19.10 -28.40
C ALA A 49 4.24 -17.77 -27.66
N GLU A 50 3.21 -16.96 -27.81
CA GLU A 50 3.10 -15.71 -27.06
C GLU A 50 2.56 -15.98 -25.67
N TYR A 51 3.22 -15.41 -24.66
CA TYR A 51 2.76 -15.42 -23.28
C TYR A 51 2.52 -13.99 -22.83
N VAL A 52 1.37 -13.76 -22.22
CA VAL A 52 1.08 -12.49 -21.56
C VAL A 52 1.68 -12.57 -20.16
N VAL A 53 2.59 -11.62 -19.87
CA VAL A 53 3.14 -11.49 -18.51
C VAL A 53 2.14 -10.71 -17.69
N ASP A 54 1.39 -11.44 -16.85
CA ASP A 54 0.29 -10.88 -16.08
C ASP A 54 0.72 -10.37 -14.71
N PHE A 55 1.87 -10.84 -14.19
CA PHE A 55 2.36 -10.45 -12.87
C PHE A 55 3.39 -9.34 -13.00
N LEU A 56 3.15 -8.25 -12.28
CA LEU A 56 4.05 -7.11 -12.24
C LEU A 56 4.46 -6.82 -10.80
N PRO A 57 5.70 -6.31 -10.60
CA PRO A 57 6.13 -5.89 -9.27
C PRO A 57 5.22 -4.79 -8.72
N LYS A 58 4.85 -4.93 -7.46
CA LYS A 58 4.11 -3.95 -6.68
C LYS A 58 4.70 -3.88 -5.28
N VAL A 59 4.29 -2.88 -4.55
CA VAL A 59 4.63 -2.74 -3.14
C VAL A 59 3.33 -2.69 -2.36
N LYS A 60 3.27 -3.50 -1.30
CA LYS A 60 2.20 -3.44 -0.32
C LYS A 60 2.68 -2.66 0.89
N LEU A 61 1.97 -1.60 1.21
CA LEU A 61 2.24 -0.76 2.36
C LEU A 61 1.09 -0.90 3.34
N GLU A 62 1.41 -1.12 4.60
CA GLU A 62 0.40 -1.28 5.65
C GLU A 62 0.67 -0.31 6.79
N VAL A 63 -0.40 0.30 7.28
CA VAL A 63 -0.32 1.20 8.44
C VAL A 63 -1.61 1.09 9.26
N GLY A 64 -1.45 0.91 10.56
CA GLY A 64 -2.55 1.00 11.51
C GLY A 64 -2.73 2.44 11.97
N VAL A 65 -3.96 2.94 11.95
CA VAL A 65 -4.25 4.33 12.30
C VAL A 65 -5.50 4.43 13.16
N ASP A 66 -5.59 5.53 13.90
CA ASP A 66 -6.82 5.93 14.56
C ASP A 66 -7.89 6.22 13.49
N ASP A 67 -9.15 5.92 13.82
CA ASP A 67 -10.28 6.20 12.93
C ASP A 67 -10.30 7.66 12.46
N THR A 68 -9.91 8.59 13.33
CA THR A 68 -9.90 10.02 13.01
C THR A 68 -8.90 10.40 11.92
N LEU A 69 -7.90 9.56 11.67
CA LEU A 69 -6.87 9.80 10.66
C LEU A 69 -7.09 9.00 9.38
N ALA A 70 -8.00 8.04 9.38
CA ALA A 70 -8.15 7.10 8.27
C ALA A 70 -8.43 7.81 6.94
N ASP A 71 -9.38 8.74 6.90
CA ASP A 71 -9.73 9.45 5.68
C ASP A 71 -8.57 10.30 5.16
N ARG A 72 -7.84 10.93 6.07
CA ARG A 72 -6.66 11.73 5.69
C ARG A 72 -5.56 10.87 5.10
N VAL A 73 -5.31 9.70 5.68
CA VAL A 73 -4.32 8.75 5.17
C VAL A 73 -4.71 8.27 3.77
N ILE A 74 -5.97 7.91 3.57
CA ILE A 74 -6.47 7.50 2.25
C ILE A 74 -6.22 8.61 1.23
N GLU A 75 -6.56 9.84 1.57
CA GLU A 75 -6.38 11.00 0.68
C GLU A 75 -4.91 11.19 0.29
N VAL A 76 -3.99 11.23 1.26
CA VAL A 76 -2.58 11.49 0.95
C VAL A 76 -1.95 10.35 0.18
N VAL A 77 -2.29 9.10 0.49
CA VAL A 77 -1.79 7.95 -0.26
C VAL A 77 -2.33 7.97 -1.69
N SER A 78 -3.62 8.24 -1.86
CA SER A 78 -4.25 8.32 -3.18
C SER A 78 -3.58 9.37 -4.05
N GLN A 79 -3.32 10.54 -3.51
CA GLN A 79 -2.68 11.62 -4.25
C GLN A 79 -1.22 11.29 -4.59
N ALA A 80 -0.46 10.81 -3.62
CA ALA A 80 0.96 10.53 -3.81
C ALA A 80 1.21 9.36 -4.75
N ALA A 81 0.35 8.34 -4.76
CA ALA A 81 0.51 7.14 -5.57
C ALA A 81 -0.09 7.26 -6.98
N ASN A 82 -0.90 8.27 -7.23
CA ASN A 82 -1.64 8.42 -8.48
C ASN A 82 -0.72 8.85 -9.63
N THR A 83 -0.75 8.11 -10.73
CA THR A 83 -0.13 8.52 -12.01
C THR A 83 -1.19 8.78 -13.08
N GLY A 84 -2.45 8.44 -12.82
CA GLY A 84 -3.52 8.51 -13.80
C GLY A 84 -3.51 7.38 -14.81
N LYS A 85 -2.63 6.39 -14.63
CA LYS A 85 -2.47 5.26 -15.55
C LYS A 85 -2.93 3.97 -14.90
N ILE A 86 -3.27 2.99 -15.75
CA ILE A 86 -3.61 1.64 -15.29
C ILE A 86 -2.46 1.09 -14.45
N GLY A 87 -2.80 0.44 -13.36
CA GLY A 87 -1.82 -0.18 -12.48
C GLY A 87 -1.43 0.67 -11.28
N ASP A 88 -2.07 1.81 -11.07
CA ASP A 88 -1.80 2.66 -9.90
C ASP A 88 -2.07 1.96 -8.58
N GLY A 89 -2.92 0.94 -8.59
CA GLY A 89 -3.18 0.13 -7.42
C GLY A 89 -4.48 0.47 -6.71
N LYS A 90 -4.58 0.00 -5.48
CA LYS A 90 -5.79 0.14 -4.66
C LYS A 90 -5.43 0.33 -3.21
N ILE A 91 -6.36 0.91 -2.48
CA ILE A 91 -6.28 1.03 -1.04
C ILE A 91 -7.41 0.20 -0.45
N PHE A 92 -7.07 -0.64 0.51
CA PHE A 92 -8.04 -1.43 1.28
C PHE A 92 -8.04 -0.93 2.71
N VAL A 93 -9.23 -0.82 3.29
CA VAL A 93 -9.39 -0.39 4.68
C VAL A 93 -10.17 -1.45 5.42
N THR A 94 -9.61 -1.94 6.51
CA THR A 94 -10.28 -2.91 7.36
C THR A 94 -10.31 -2.41 8.80
N ASP A 95 -11.26 -2.91 9.57
CA ASP A 95 -11.30 -2.65 11.00
C ASP A 95 -10.14 -3.38 11.67
N LEU A 96 -9.39 -2.66 12.48
CA LEU A 96 -8.32 -3.22 13.28
C LEU A 96 -8.86 -3.44 14.70
N HIS A 97 -9.07 -4.70 15.04
CA HIS A 97 -9.68 -5.07 16.30
C HIS A 97 -8.78 -4.76 17.49
N GLN A 98 -7.49 -5.04 17.37
CA GLN A 98 -6.54 -4.88 18.45
C GLN A 98 -5.15 -4.56 17.90
N ALA A 99 -4.42 -3.76 18.65
CA ALA A 99 -3.00 -3.50 18.41
C ALA A 99 -2.27 -3.53 19.74
N VAL A 100 -1.11 -4.15 19.78
CA VAL A 100 -0.29 -4.21 21.00
C VAL A 100 1.15 -3.91 20.62
N ARG A 101 1.75 -2.95 21.29
CA ARG A 101 3.17 -2.64 21.12
C ARG A 101 4.00 -3.66 21.88
N ILE A 102 4.86 -4.37 21.18
CA ILE A 102 5.60 -5.49 21.77
C ILE A 102 6.49 -5.03 22.92
N ARG A 103 7.24 -3.94 22.75
CA ARG A 103 8.19 -3.49 23.75
C ARG A 103 7.54 -3.02 25.05
N THR A 104 6.42 -2.31 24.95
CA THR A 104 5.80 -1.65 26.10
C THR A 104 4.57 -2.35 26.62
N GLY A 105 3.94 -3.21 25.82
CA GLY A 105 2.66 -3.82 26.15
C GLY A 105 1.47 -2.88 26.01
N GLU A 106 1.67 -1.64 25.57
CA GLU A 106 0.57 -0.71 25.31
C GLU A 106 -0.38 -1.29 24.27
N ALA A 107 -1.68 -1.09 24.49
CA ALA A 107 -2.72 -1.67 23.66
C ALA A 107 -3.64 -0.58 23.09
N GLY A 108 -4.28 -0.89 21.96
CA GLY A 108 -5.21 0.02 21.32
C GLY A 108 -4.49 1.17 20.61
N ILE A 109 -5.11 2.35 20.61
CA ILE A 109 -4.58 3.54 19.90
C ILE A 109 -3.17 3.90 20.36
N GLU A 110 -2.87 3.71 21.62
CA GLU A 110 -1.54 4.00 22.19
C GLU A 110 -0.44 3.09 21.63
N ALA A 111 -0.80 1.97 21.04
CA ALA A 111 0.14 1.05 20.42
C ALA A 111 0.52 1.44 18.99
N LEU A 112 -0.21 2.35 18.41
CA LEU A 112 -0.01 2.77 17.02
C LEU A 112 1.11 3.78 16.84
#